data_a53d68bd7f0112e88b1b6f5c42183c0f
#
_entry.id   a53d68bd7f0112e88b1b6f5c42183c0f
#
_cell.length_a   1.000
_cell.length_b   1.000
_cell.length_c   1.000
_cell.angle_alpha   90.00
_cell.angle_beta   90.00
_cell.angle_gamma   90.00
#
_symmetry.space_group_name_H-M   'P 1'
#
loop_
_entity.id
_entity.type
_entity.pdbx_description
1 polymer ?
#
loop_
_entity_poly.entity_id
_entity_poly.type
_entity_poly.pdbx_seq_one_letter_code
_entity_poly.pdbx_strand_id
1 'polypeptide(L)'
;DDILQNVFLKAWQGLDNFRGDARLSTWLYRIANNETINFLQRQRRTTISLSNTEDTDTERIGQQLESDPYFDGDETEIQLQQAVQSLPPKQRQVFNMKYFQEMKYEDISEALGTSIGALKASYHHAVQKITAFFEHLE
;
A
#
# COMPACT_ATOMS: atom_id res chain seq x y z
N ASP A 1 10.14 13.21 3.65
CA ASP A 1 9.70 11.95 4.22
C ASP A 1 10.84 10.94 4.23
N ASP A 2 11.19 10.46 5.42
CA ASP A 2 12.36 9.59 5.63
C ASP A 2 12.26 8.26 4.89
N ILE A 3 11.06 7.67 4.79
CA ILE A 3 10.84 6.42 4.07
C ILE A 3 11.13 6.61 2.59
N LEU A 4 10.58 7.66 2.00
CA LEU A 4 10.74 7.95 0.57
C LEU A 4 12.21 8.22 0.22
N GLN A 5 12.92 8.98 1.06
CA GLN A 5 14.35 9.22 0.90
C GLN A 5 15.16 7.93 0.99
N ASN A 6 14.86 7.06 1.94
CA ASN A 6 15.54 5.78 2.08
C ASN A 6 15.29 4.86 0.90
N VAL A 7 14.07 4.81 0.38
CA VAL A 7 13.74 4.05 -0.84
C VAL A 7 14.54 4.58 -2.02
N PHE A 8 14.60 5.90 -2.19
CA PHE A 8 15.34 6.55 -3.27
C PHE A 8 16.84 6.25 -3.19
N LEU A 9 17.43 6.36 -2.00
CA LEU A 9 18.85 6.07 -1.79
C LEU A 9 19.18 4.60 -2.06
N LYS A 10 18.34 3.67 -1.60
CA LYS A 10 18.53 2.23 -1.85
C LYS A 10 18.35 1.89 -3.33
N ALA A 11 17.41 2.52 -4.01
CA ALA A 11 17.23 2.37 -5.45
C ALA A 11 18.47 2.87 -6.19
N TRP A 12 19.00 4.03 -5.83
CA TRP A 12 20.21 4.58 -6.43
C TRP A 12 21.41 3.68 -6.22
N GLN A 13 21.64 3.22 -4.99
CA GLN A 13 22.76 2.34 -4.64
C GLN A 13 22.64 0.97 -5.30
N GLY A 14 21.43 0.46 -5.46
CA GLY A 14 21.16 -0.84 -6.06
C GLY A 14 21.01 -0.85 -7.57
N LEU A 15 21.08 0.32 -8.21
CA LEU A 15 20.85 0.43 -9.66
C LEU A 15 21.88 -0.38 -10.46
N ASP A 16 23.13 -0.43 -10.02
CA ASP A 16 24.18 -1.22 -10.65
C ASP A 16 23.93 -2.74 -10.54
N ASN A 17 23.17 -3.17 -9.54
CA ASN A 17 22.80 -4.56 -9.32
C ASN A 17 21.46 -4.93 -9.98
N PHE A 18 20.77 -3.96 -10.56
CA PHE A 18 19.52 -4.21 -11.27
C PHE A 18 19.84 -4.93 -12.59
N ARG A 19 19.41 -6.20 -12.67
CA ARG A 19 19.75 -7.08 -13.79
C ARG A 19 18.81 -6.96 -15.00
N GLY A 20 17.74 -6.19 -14.90
CA GLY A 20 16.74 -6.10 -15.96
C GLY A 20 15.84 -7.31 -16.11
N ASP A 21 15.98 -8.33 -15.24
CA ASP A 21 15.16 -9.54 -15.26
C ASP A 21 13.72 -9.30 -14.81
N ALA A 22 13.53 -8.29 -13.97
CA ALA A 22 12.22 -7.84 -13.51
C ALA A 22 11.95 -6.42 -14.01
N ARG A 23 10.67 -6.05 -14.11
CA ARG A 23 10.31 -4.68 -14.42
C ARG A 23 10.85 -3.74 -13.35
N LEU A 24 11.27 -2.56 -13.74
CA LEU A 24 11.77 -1.55 -12.82
C LEU A 24 10.75 -1.25 -11.70
N SER A 25 9.46 -1.18 -12.03
CA SER A 25 8.39 -0.97 -11.06
C SER A 25 8.34 -2.07 -9.99
N THR A 26 8.45 -3.35 -10.39
CA THR A 26 8.46 -4.49 -9.45
C THR A 26 9.65 -4.40 -8.49
N TRP A 27 10.83 -4.07 -9.01
CA TRP A 27 12.04 -3.90 -8.22
C TRP A 27 11.91 -2.76 -7.21
N LEU A 28 11.38 -1.60 -7.64
CA LEU A 28 11.12 -0.46 -6.77
C LEU A 28 10.08 -0.78 -5.69
N TYR A 29 9.02 -1.50 -6.02
CA TYR A 29 8.02 -1.94 -5.03
C TYR A 29 8.63 -2.84 -3.98
N ARG A 30 9.54 -3.74 -4.36
CA ARG A 30 10.24 -4.60 -3.39
C ARG A 30 11.04 -3.75 -2.39
N ILE A 31 11.79 -2.76 -2.88
CA ILE A 31 12.55 -1.86 -2.02
C ILE A 31 11.62 -1.08 -1.10
N ALA A 32 10.55 -0.48 -1.66
CA ALA A 32 9.59 0.30 -0.89
C ALA A 32 8.88 -0.54 0.17
N ASN A 33 8.48 -1.77 -0.17
CA ASN A 33 7.85 -2.69 0.76
C ASN A 33 8.77 -3.04 1.93
N ASN A 34 10.03 -3.36 1.64
CA ASN A 34 11.02 -3.70 2.67
C ASN A 34 11.29 -2.51 3.60
N GLU A 35 11.40 -1.29 3.06
CA GLU A 35 11.59 -0.08 3.87
C GLU A 35 10.39 0.22 4.74
N THR A 36 9.19 0.03 4.21
CA THR A 36 7.95 0.25 4.96
C THR A 36 7.83 -0.74 6.12
N ILE A 37 8.11 -2.02 5.87
CA ILE A 37 8.11 -3.06 6.90
C ILE A 37 9.11 -2.73 7.99
N ASN A 38 10.34 -2.34 7.63
CA ASN A 38 11.38 -1.96 8.59
C ASN A 38 10.96 -0.75 9.43
N PHE A 39 10.33 0.25 8.81
CA PHE A 39 9.82 1.43 9.50
C PHE A 39 8.72 1.06 10.50
N LEU A 40 7.75 0.24 10.10
CA LEU A 40 6.65 -0.20 10.97
C LEU A 40 7.16 -1.03 12.15
N GLN A 41 8.15 -1.89 11.92
CA GLN A 41 8.76 -2.67 13.00
C GLN A 41 9.48 -1.77 14.00
N ARG A 42 10.18 -0.74 13.55
CA ARG A 42 10.82 0.26 14.42
C ARG A 42 9.78 1.05 15.22
N GLN A 43 8.69 1.46 14.60
CA GLN A 43 7.58 2.13 15.29
C GLN A 43 6.94 1.25 16.35
N ARG A 44 6.71 -0.03 16.07
CA ARG A 44 6.16 -0.99 17.05
C ARG A 44 7.05 -1.11 18.28
N ARG A 45 8.37 -1.15 18.09
CA ARG A 45 9.32 -1.19 19.21
C ARG A 45 9.26 0.08 20.07
N THR A 46 9.00 1.22 19.45
CA THR A 46 8.85 2.51 20.14
C THR A 46 7.47 2.63 20.80
N THR A 47 6.42 2.14 20.16
CA THR A 47 5.02 2.26 20.61
C THR A 47 4.67 1.25 21.71
N ILE A 48 5.38 0.12 21.81
CA ILE A 48 5.24 -0.78 22.96
C ILE A 48 5.60 -0.07 24.29
N SER A 49 6.37 1.02 24.20
CA SER A 49 6.66 1.88 25.37
C SER A 49 5.67 3.04 25.55
N LEU A 50 4.74 3.28 24.63
CA LEU A 50 3.77 4.38 24.67
C LEU A 50 2.41 3.93 24.13
N SER A 51 1.63 3.28 24.99
CA SER A 51 0.26 2.79 24.87
C SER A 51 -0.69 3.40 23.82
N ASN A 52 -1.41 2.51 23.13
CA ASN A 52 -2.81 2.63 22.65
C ASN A 52 -3.22 3.92 21.92
N THR A 53 -2.89 4.02 20.63
CA THR A 53 -3.63 4.91 19.72
C THR A 53 -3.70 4.25 18.33
N GLU A 54 -4.48 3.15 18.22
CA GLU A 54 -4.69 2.47 16.92
C GLU A 54 -5.78 3.14 16.07
N ASP A 55 -6.60 4.03 16.64
CA ASP A 55 -7.77 4.59 15.94
C ASP A 55 -7.53 5.94 15.23
N THR A 56 -6.39 6.58 15.43
CA THR A 56 -6.18 7.94 14.95
C THR A 56 -5.55 8.05 13.56
N ASP A 57 -4.89 7.00 13.08
CA ASP A 57 -4.14 7.09 11.83
C ASP A 57 -5.05 7.00 10.59
N THR A 58 -6.15 6.27 10.67
CA THR A 58 -7.09 6.14 9.55
C THR A 58 -7.87 7.43 9.31
N GLU A 59 -8.26 8.13 10.40
CA GLU A 59 -8.93 9.42 10.29
C GLU A 59 -8.01 10.53 9.76
N ARG A 60 -6.73 10.50 10.15
CA ARG A 60 -5.73 11.47 9.68
C ARG A 60 -5.43 11.33 8.19
N ILE A 61 -5.37 10.10 7.68
CA ILE A 61 -5.13 9.85 6.25
C ILE A 61 -6.33 10.31 5.41
N GLY A 62 -7.55 10.04 5.89
CA GLY A 62 -8.76 10.55 5.23
C GLY A 62 -8.81 12.07 5.16
N GLN A 63 -8.46 12.75 6.26
CA GLN A 63 -8.41 14.20 6.31
C GLN A 63 -7.28 14.79 5.44
N GLN A 64 -6.16 14.09 5.31
CA GLN A 64 -5.07 14.53 4.43
C GLN A 64 -5.45 14.45 2.95
N LEU A 65 -6.22 13.43 2.55
CA LEU A 65 -6.71 13.29 1.18
C LEU A 65 -7.72 14.39 0.82
N GLU A 66 -8.59 14.76 1.78
CA GLU A 66 -9.56 15.84 1.59
C GLU A 66 -8.88 17.22 1.53
N SER A 67 -7.70 17.36 2.11
CA SER A 67 -6.99 18.65 2.17
C SER A 67 -5.95 18.83 1.08
N ASP A 68 -5.73 17.86 0.21
CA ASP A 68 -4.77 17.98 -0.89
C ASP A 68 -5.38 18.82 -2.02
N PRO A 69 -4.87 20.06 -2.26
CA PRO A 69 -5.43 20.94 -3.27
C PRO A 69 -5.20 20.46 -4.71
N TYR A 70 -4.36 19.41 -4.90
CA TYR A 70 -4.10 18.79 -6.19
C TYR A 70 -4.97 17.57 -6.45
N PHE A 71 -5.76 17.14 -5.46
CA PHE A 71 -6.66 16.01 -5.61
C PHE A 71 -7.98 16.49 -6.22
N ASP A 72 -8.09 16.37 -7.55
CA ASP A 72 -9.28 16.72 -8.32
C ASP A 72 -10.06 15.43 -8.67
N GLY A 73 -10.43 14.68 -7.64
CA GLY A 73 -11.26 13.48 -7.77
C GLY A 73 -12.74 13.81 -7.65
N ASP A 74 -13.58 13.14 -8.43
CA ASP A 74 -15.01 13.20 -8.21
C ASP A 74 -15.39 12.47 -6.90
N GLU A 75 -16.64 12.65 -6.46
CA GLU A 75 -17.11 12.06 -5.20
C GLU A 75 -16.93 10.53 -5.18
N THR A 76 -17.13 9.88 -6.31
CA THR A 76 -16.97 8.42 -6.45
C THR A 76 -15.51 8.01 -6.21
N GLU A 77 -14.57 8.77 -6.73
CA GLU A 77 -13.14 8.50 -6.54
C GLU A 77 -12.72 8.70 -5.08
N ILE A 78 -13.22 9.75 -4.43
CA ILE A 78 -12.99 9.98 -3.00
C ILE A 78 -13.53 8.81 -2.18
N GLN A 79 -14.75 8.36 -2.47
CA GLN A 79 -15.37 7.21 -1.81
C GLN A 79 -14.57 5.93 -2.03
N LEU A 80 -14.06 5.70 -3.23
CA LEU A 80 -13.19 4.55 -3.53
C LEU A 80 -11.91 4.60 -2.69
N GLN A 81 -11.26 5.76 -2.59
CA GLN A 81 -10.07 5.92 -1.77
C GLN A 81 -10.36 5.68 -0.29
N GLN A 82 -11.49 6.13 0.21
CA GLN A 82 -11.91 5.85 1.58
C GLN A 82 -12.14 4.35 1.81
N ALA A 83 -12.78 3.67 0.87
CA ALA A 83 -12.98 2.22 0.93
C ALA A 83 -11.65 1.47 0.95
N VAL A 84 -10.71 1.87 0.09
CA VAL A 84 -9.37 1.28 0.03
C VAL A 84 -8.62 1.50 1.35
N GLN A 85 -8.70 2.69 1.92
CA GLN A 85 -8.06 2.99 3.21
C GLN A 85 -8.64 2.18 4.38
N SER A 86 -9.89 1.75 4.28
CA SER A 86 -10.51 0.90 5.30
C SER A 86 -10.04 -0.56 5.27
N LEU A 87 -9.37 -0.98 4.20
CA LEU A 87 -8.90 -2.36 4.06
C LEU A 87 -7.73 -2.66 5.02
N PRO A 88 -7.60 -3.92 5.48
CA PRO A 88 -6.38 -4.35 6.17
C PRO A 88 -5.14 -4.08 5.30
N PRO A 89 -3.97 -3.77 5.90
CA PRO A 89 -2.81 -3.31 5.15
C PRO A 89 -2.39 -4.22 4.00
N LYS A 90 -2.41 -5.53 4.18
CA LYS A 90 -2.03 -6.49 3.13
C LYS A 90 -3.03 -6.49 1.96
N GLN A 91 -4.32 -6.47 2.26
CA GLN A 91 -5.36 -6.40 1.23
C GLN A 91 -5.30 -5.09 0.45
N ARG A 92 -5.08 -3.98 1.18
CA ARG A 92 -4.89 -2.66 0.57
C ARG A 92 -3.72 -2.65 -0.40
N GLN A 93 -2.58 -3.19 0.00
CA GLN A 93 -1.37 -3.25 -0.81
C GLN A 93 -1.60 -4.07 -2.10
N VAL A 94 -2.19 -5.25 -1.98
CA VAL A 94 -2.49 -6.10 -3.14
C VAL A 94 -3.50 -5.42 -4.06
N PHE A 95 -4.54 -4.80 -3.50
CA PHE A 95 -5.54 -4.07 -4.28
C PHE A 95 -4.92 -2.92 -5.06
N ASN A 96 -4.08 -2.11 -4.42
CA ASN A 96 -3.41 -0.98 -5.09
C ASN A 96 -2.51 -1.46 -6.23
N MET A 97 -1.74 -2.50 -6.02
CA MET A 97 -0.83 -3.04 -7.04
C MET A 97 -1.60 -3.66 -8.21
N LYS A 98 -2.68 -4.37 -7.94
CA LYS A 98 -3.45 -5.05 -8.98
C LYS A 98 -4.39 -4.10 -9.74
N TYR A 99 -5.13 -3.26 -9.03
CA TYR A 99 -6.16 -2.40 -9.62
C TYR A 99 -5.58 -1.11 -10.20
N PHE A 100 -4.84 -0.35 -9.39
CA PHE A 100 -4.33 0.96 -9.83
C PHE A 100 -3.06 0.85 -10.66
N GLN A 101 -2.16 -0.06 -10.32
CA GLN A 101 -0.89 -0.24 -11.02
C GLN A 101 -0.96 -1.29 -12.13
N GLU A 102 -2.07 -1.99 -12.24
CA GLU A 102 -2.31 -3.01 -13.27
C GLU A 102 -1.19 -4.07 -13.36
N MET A 103 -0.60 -4.41 -12.21
CA MET A 103 0.46 -5.41 -12.14
C MET A 103 -0.08 -6.83 -12.30
N LYS A 104 0.71 -7.69 -12.90
CA LYS A 104 0.41 -9.12 -12.97
C LYS A 104 0.66 -9.77 -11.60
N TYR A 105 -0.08 -10.84 -11.30
CA TYR A 105 0.11 -11.57 -10.04
C TYR A 105 1.53 -12.09 -9.86
N GLU A 106 2.18 -12.50 -10.94
CA GLU A 106 3.57 -12.95 -10.93
C GLU A 106 4.50 -11.85 -10.43
N ASP A 107 4.31 -10.63 -10.92
CA ASP A 107 5.12 -9.47 -10.52
C ASP A 107 4.84 -9.07 -9.06
N ILE A 108 3.58 -9.10 -8.64
CA ILE A 108 3.21 -8.81 -7.25
C ILE A 108 3.80 -9.87 -6.32
N SER A 109 3.74 -11.15 -6.72
CA SER A 109 4.32 -12.27 -5.97
C SER A 109 5.82 -12.07 -5.77
N GLU A 110 6.53 -11.65 -6.79
CA GLU A 110 7.95 -11.36 -6.72
C GLU A 110 8.23 -10.17 -5.79
N ALA A 111 7.45 -9.11 -5.89
CA ALA A 111 7.64 -7.90 -5.09
C ALA A 111 7.37 -8.13 -3.59
N LEU A 112 6.32 -8.89 -3.26
CA LEU A 112 5.86 -9.08 -1.89
C LEU A 112 6.34 -10.39 -1.24
N GLY A 113 6.89 -11.31 -2.01
CA GLY A 113 7.27 -12.63 -1.49
C GLY A 113 6.08 -13.48 -1.06
N THR A 114 4.91 -13.29 -1.67
CA THR A 114 3.65 -13.96 -1.34
C THR A 114 3.21 -14.81 -2.53
N SER A 115 2.65 -15.99 -2.26
CA SER A 115 2.19 -16.89 -3.32
C SER A 115 1.04 -16.28 -4.14
N ILE A 116 0.96 -16.65 -5.42
CA ILE A 116 -0.10 -16.15 -6.32
C ILE A 116 -1.49 -16.53 -5.80
N GLY A 117 -1.66 -17.73 -5.25
CA GLY A 117 -2.92 -18.15 -4.65
C GLY A 117 -3.35 -17.28 -3.50
N ALA A 118 -2.42 -16.92 -2.60
CA ALA A 118 -2.69 -16.02 -1.48
C ALA A 118 -3.01 -14.60 -1.97
N LEU A 119 -2.34 -14.13 -3.02
CA LEU A 119 -2.63 -12.82 -3.62
C LEU A 119 -4.03 -12.75 -4.22
N LYS A 120 -4.44 -13.78 -4.94
CA LYS A 120 -5.78 -13.87 -5.51
C LYS A 120 -6.85 -13.86 -4.42
N ALA A 121 -6.63 -14.60 -3.33
CA ALA A 121 -7.52 -14.60 -2.18
C ALA A 121 -7.61 -13.20 -1.52
N SER A 122 -6.47 -12.56 -1.30
CA SER A 122 -6.42 -11.21 -0.72
C SER A 122 -7.13 -10.18 -1.61
N TYR A 123 -6.93 -10.24 -2.91
CA TYR A 123 -7.60 -9.36 -3.86
C TYR A 123 -9.11 -9.59 -3.87
N HIS A 124 -9.56 -10.85 -3.86
CA HIS A 124 -10.97 -11.20 -3.79
C HIS A 124 -11.63 -10.63 -2.53
N HIS A 125 -11.00 -10.81 -1.37
CA HIS A 125 -11.51 -10.24 -0.11
C HIS A 125 -11.55 -8.71 -0.14
N ALA A 126 -10.54 -8.09 -0.72
CA ALA A 126 -10.50 -6.63 -0.88
C ALA A 126 -11.68 -6.13 -1.73
N VAL A 127 -11.93 -6.76 -2.87
CA VAL A 127 -13.05 -6.41 -3.76
C VAL A 127 -14.39 -6.59 -3.05
N GLN A 128 -14.57 -7.68 -2.29
CA GLN A 128 -15.79 -7.90 -1.53
C GLN A 128 -16.03 -6.79 -0.49
N LYS A 129 -15.00 -6.38 0.23
CA LYS A 129 -15.11 -5.33 1.25
C LYS A 129 -15.39 -3.96 0.63
N ILE A 130 -14.77 -3.66 -0.51
CA ILE A 130 -15.03 -2.41 -1.24
C ILE A 130 -16.46 -2.39 -1.76
N THR A 131 -16.95 -3.50 -2.32
CA THR A 131 -18.34 -3.62 -2.77
C THR A 131 -19.30 -3.39 -1.62
N ALA A 132 -19.06 -4.03 -0.48
CA ALA A 132 -19.90 -3.84 0.72
C ALA A 132 -19.88 -2.38 1.21
N PHE A 133 -18.72 -1.72 1.14
CA PHE A 133 -18.60 -0.30 1.49
C PHE A 133 -19.54 0.56 0.64
N PHE A 134 -19.56 0.37 -0.68
CA PHE A 134 -20.44 1.12 -1.58
C PHE A 134 -21.90 0.78 -1.39
N GLU A 135 -22.24 -0.47 -1.07
CA GLU A 135 -23.62 -0.88 -0.77
C GLU A 135 -24.17 -0.17 0.47
N HIS A 136 -23.32 0.10 1.47
CA HIS A 136 -23.73 0.81 2.67
C HIS A 136 -23.88 2.33 2.48
N LEU A 137 -23.36 2.89 1.39
CA LEU A 137 -23.54 4.31 1.05
C LEU A 137 -24.90 4.63 0.43
N GLU A 138 -25.59 3.61 -0.09
CA GLU A 138 -26.94 3.75 -0.64
C GLU A 138 -28.01 3.71 0.51
#